data_d124e856c35ef0640a8b0eba0bfda631
#
_entry.id   d124e856c35ef0640a8b0eba0bfda631
#
_cell.length_a   1.000
_cell.length_b   1.000
_cell.length_c   1.000
_cell.angle_alpha   90.00
_cell.angle_beta   90.00
_cell.angle_gamma   90.00
#
_symmetry.space_group_name_H-M   'P 1'
#
loop_
_entity.id
_entity.type
_entity.pdbx_description
1 polymer ?
#
loop_
_entity_poly.entity_id
_entity_poly.type
_entity_poly.pdbx_seq_one_letter_code
_entity_poly.pdbx_strand_id
1 'polypeptide(L)'
;MKNFVGFTLGCLFAFLSSGITPLMAQDAAVNELVITGTVKNKDSRKKLENVNVSVVGNNIGTVTNADGTFSLKVAETEAFRGLEVSHIGYLTTHLSLEELEKTGELTIWMIPAPNLLSEIVVYGNNPRVIVEEAIKKIPVNYSG
;
A
#
# COMPACT_ATOMS: atom_id res chain seq x y z
N MET A 1 -5.59 -35.45 -86.17
CA MET A 1 -6.86 -34.80 -86.56
C MET A 1 -7.43 -34.00 -85.39
N LYS A 2 -7.67 -32.74 -85.70
CA LYS A 2 -8.65 -31.82 -85.06
C LYS A 2 -8.43 -31.43 -83.57
N ASN A 3 -7.76 -30.31 -83.40
CA ASN A 3 -8.28 -29.01 -82.94
C ASN A 3 -9.45 -29.06 -81.96
N PHE A 4 -9.28 -28.50 -80.79
CA PHE A 4 -10.23 -27.48 -80.35
C PHE A 4 -9.56 -26.54 -79.34
N VAL A 5 -9.53 -25.29 -79.75
CA VAL A 5 -9.13 -24.13 -78.96
C VAL A 5 -10.31 -23.81 -78.03
N GLY A 6 -10.09 -23.77 -76.75
CA GLY A 6 -11.05 -23.29 -75.76
C GLY A 6 -10.42 -22.18 -74.95
N PHE A 7 -10.58 -20.97 -75.40
CA PHE A 7 -10.25 -19.74 -74.75
C PHE A 7 -11.31 -19.49 -73.66
N THR A 8 -11.01 -19.65 -72.41
CA THR A 8 -11.83 -19.15 -71.32
C THR A 8 -11.08 -18.18 -70.44
N LEU A 9 -11.44 -16.94 -70.62
CA LEU A 9 -11.19 -15.77 -69.82
C LEU A 9 -11.71 -16.03 -68.38
N GLY A 10 -10.84 -16.33 -67.49
CA GLY A 10 -11.12 -16.60 -66.04
C GLY A 10 -10.63 -15.49 -65.20
N CYS A 11 -11.55 -14.77 -64.65
CA CYS A 11 -11.42 -13.60 -63.78
C CYS A 11 -10.30 -13.72 -62.75
N LEU A 12 -9.40 -12.76 -62.81
CA LEU A 12 -8.45 -12.41 -61.76
C LEU A 12 -9.23 -11.83 -60.58
N PHE A 13 -9.63 -12.69 -59.63
CA PHE A 13 -10.21 -12.25 -58.38
C PHE A 13 -9.05 -12.01 -57.39
N ALA A 14 -8.57 -10.78 -57.41
CA ALA A 14 -7.65 -10.32 -56.36
C ALA A 14 -8.38 -10.24 -55.04
N PHE A 15 -8.25 -11.28 -54.22
CA PHE A 15 -8.63 -11.25 -52.81
C PHE A 15 -7.67 -10.32 -52.07
N LEU A 16 -8.08 -9.07 -51.88
CA LEU A 16 -7.52 -8.20 -50.85
C LEU A 16 -7.90 -8.81 -49.48
N SER A 17 -7.12 -9.75 -48.99
CA SER A 17 -7.18 -10.18 -47.59
C SER A 17 -6.57 -9.06 -46.77
N SER A 18 -7.43 -8.13 -46.31
CA SER A 18 -7.10 -7.22 -45.24
C SER A 18 -6.71 -8.07 -44.01
N GLY A 19 -5.42 -8.25 -43.82
CA GLY A 19 -4.85 -8.90 -42.67
C GLY A 19 -5.19 -8.07 -41.45
N ILE A 20 -6.28 -8.41 -40.76
CA ILE A 20 -6.54 -7.96 -39.43
C ILE A 20 -5.51 -8.73 -38.57
N THR A 21 -4.35 -8.11 -38.33
CA THR A 21 -3.41 -8.60 -37.32
C THR A 21 -4.10 -8.36 -35.97
N PRO A 22 -4.44 -9.40 -35.20
CA PRO A 22 -4.87 -9.18 -33.84
C PRO A 22 -3.70 -8.51 -33.12
N LEU A 23 -3.92 -7.26 -32.69
CA LEU A 23 -3.04 -6.59 -31.75
C LEU A 23 -3.13 -7.40 -30.47
N MET A 24 -2.24 -8.39 -30.31
CA MET A 24 -2.04 -9.08 -29.05
C MET A 24 -1.56 -8.00 -28.09
N ALA A 25 -2.46 -7.52 -27.25
CA ALA A 25 -2.10 -6.78 -26.07
C ALA A 25 -1.17 -7.74 -25.28
N GLN A 26 0.12 -7.46 -25.37
CA GLN A 26 1.15 -8.11 -24.56
C GLN A 26 0.88 -7.56 -23.16
N ASP A 27 0.08 -8.28 -22.37
CA ASP A 27 0.08 -8.11 -20.93
C ASP A 27 1.52 -8.34 -20.50
N ALA A 28 2.23 -7.23 -20.30
CA ALA A 28 3.52 -7.28 -19.64
C ALA A 28 3.25 -7.91 -18.29
N ALA A 29 3.63 -9.19 -18.13
CA ALA A 29 3.54 -9.89 -16.87
C ALA A 29 4.34 -9.06 -15.86
N VAL A 30 3.67 -8.22 -15.11
CA VAL A 30 4.28 -7.52 -13.99
C VAL A 30 4.53 -8.61 -12.96
N ASN A 31 5.80 -8.93 -12.74
CA ASN A 31 6.17 -9.84 -11.67
C ASN A 31 5.68 -9.23 -10.37
N GLU A 32 4.73 -9.90 -9.71
CA GLU A 32 4.21 -9.50 -8.42
C GLU A 32 4.89 -10.33 -7.33
N LEU A 33 5.47 -9.66 -6.36
CA LEU A 33 5.92 -10.28 -5.11
C LEU A 33 4.72 -10.36 -4.17
N VAL A 34 4.36 -11.56 -3.75
CA VAL A 34 3.27 -11.78 -2.78
C VAL A 34 3.88 -12.11 -1.42
N ILE A 35 3.68 -11.21 -0.46
CA ILE A 35 4.15 -11.35 0.91
C ILE A 35 2.97 -11.75 1.79
N THR A 36 3.05 -12.90 2.44
CA THR A 36 2.04 -13.39 3.36
C THR A 36 2.60 -13.58 4.75
N GLY A 37 1.77 -13.40 5.76
CA GLY A 37 2.22 -13.57 7.14
C GLY A 37 1.10 -13.50 8.16
N THR A 38 1.48 -13.69 9.43
CA THR A 38 0.58 -13.60 10.58
C THR A 38 1.13 -12.58 11.58
N VAL A 39 0.26 -11.73 12.11
CA VAL A 39 0.62 -10.75 13.16
C VAL A 39 0.07 -11.22 14.50
N LYS A 40 0.92 -11.20 15.52
CA LYS A 40 0.60 -11.67 16.89
C LYS A 40 1.08 -10.68 17.94
N ASN A 41 0.34 -10.61 19.03
CA ASN A 41 0.78 -9.91 20.25
C ASN A 41 1.94 -10.68 20.89
N LYS A 42 3.02 -9.99 21.22
CA LYS A 42 4.24 -10.60 21.79
C LYS A 42 4.01 -11.23 23.17
N ASP A 43 3.17 -10.60 24.00
CA ASP A 43 2.96 -11.02 25.39
C ASP A 43 1.88 -12.11 25.48
N SER A 44 0.69 -11.86 24.88
CA SER A 44 -0.45 -12.77 24.97
C SER A 44 -0.45 -13.88 23.93
N ARG A 45 0.43 -13.81 22.92
CA ARG A 45 0.51 -14.74 21.78
C ARG A 45 -0.76 -14.77 20.92
N LYS A 46 -1.74 -13.91 21.19
CA LYS A 46 -2.99 -13.81 20.42
C LYS A 46 -2.74 -13.21 19.06
N LYS A 47 -3.46 -13.67 18.08
CA LYS A 47 -3.50 -13.10 16.71
C LYS A 47 -4.13 -11.71 16.77
N LEU A 48 -3.63 -10.79 15.95
CA LEU A 48 -4.09 -9.41 15.90
C LEU A 48 -4.78 -9.14 14.57
N GLU A 49 -6.06 -8.78 14.64
CA GLU A 49 -6.85 -8.32 13.51
C GLU A 49 -6.71 -6.81 13.28
N ASN A 50 -7.04 -6.34 12.07
CA ASN A 50 -7.02 -4.91 11.71
C ASN A 50 -5.66 -4.22 11.90
N VAL A 51 -4.57 -4.98 11.86
CA VAL A 51 -3.21 -4.42 11.86
C VAL A 51 -2.90 -3.92 10.45
N ASN A 52 -2.43 -2.69 10.35
CA ASN A 52 -1.97 -2.12 9.09
C ASN A 52 -0.57 -2.64 8.76
N VAL A 53 -0.40 -3.17 7.55
CA VAL A 53 0.87 -3.65 6.99
C VAL A 53 1.11 -2.90 5.70
N SER A 54 2.14 -2.09 5.62
CA SER A 54 2.46 -1.24 4.46
C SER A 54 3.92 -1.37 4.04
N VAL A 55 4.18 -1.06 2.78
CA VAL A 55 5.54 -0.97 2.23
C VAL A 55 6.14 0.37 2.65
N VAL A 56 7.37 0.34 3.19
CA VAL A 56 8.07 1.55 3.61
C VAL A 56 8.35 2.46 2.41
N GLY A 57 7.82 3.68 2.48
CA GLY A 57 8.01 4.71 1.44
C GLY A 57 7.03 4.63 0.27
N ASN A 58 6.03 3.75 0.33
CA ASN A 58 4.98 3.60 -0.67
C ASN A 58 3.58 3.63 -0.02
N ASN A 59 2.56 3.93 -0.83
CA ASN A 59 1.16 3.87 -0.40
C ASN A 59 0.53 2.48 -0.58
N ILE A 60 1.38 1.44 -0.73
CA ILE A 60 0.92 0.06 -0.89
C ILE A 60 0.82 -0.58 0.48
N GLY A 61 -0.35 -1.08 0.82
CA GLY A 61 -0.58 -1.71 2.11
C GLY A 61 -1.82 -2.60 2.13
N THR A 62 -1.95 -3.34 3.20
CA THR A 62 -3.08 -4.22 3.50
C THR A 62 -3.35 -4.21 5.00
N VAL A 63 -4.42 -4.86 5.43
CA VAL A 63 -4.74 -5.06 6.85
C VAL A 63 -4.88 -6.53 7.16
N THR A 64 -4.58 -6.92 8.41
CA THR A 64 -4.80 -8.31 8.85
C THR A 64 -6.29 -8.60 9.00
N ASN A 65 -6.68 -9.81 8.63
CA ASN A 65 -8.04 -10.33 8.83
C ASN A 65 -8.28 -10.79 10.29
N ALA A 66 -9.47 -11.36 10.57
CA ALA A 66 -9.84 -11.87 11.90
C ALA A 66 -8.89 -12.97 12.42
N ASP A 67 -8.23 -13.69 11.52
CA ASP A 67 -7.21 -14.70 11.87
C ASP A 67 -5.82 -14.09 12.08
N GLY A 68 -5.68 -12.78 12.02
CA GLY A 68 -4.40 -12.07 12.12
C GLY A 68 -3.47 -12.32 10.94
N THR A 69 -3.98 -12.85 9.83
CA THR A 69 -3.18 -13.11 8.62
C THR A 69 -3.35 -11.98 7.61
N PHE A 70 -2.31 -11.75 6.81
CA PHE A 70 -2.33 -10.78 5.73
C PHE A 70 -1.73 -11.36 4.45
N SER A 71 -2.09 -10.74 3.33
CA SER A 71 -1.47 -10.96 2.02
C SER A 71 -1.29 -9.60 1.36
N LEU A 72 -0.06 -9.28 1.01
CA LEU A 72 0.34 -8.03 0.37
C LEU A 72 0.98 -8.33 -0.98
N LYS A 73 0.45 -7.73 -2.03
CA LYS A 73 1.01 -7.82 -3.38
C LYS A 73 1.79 -6.55 -3.70
N VAL A 74 3.01 -6.70 -4.12
CA VAL A 74 3.93 -5.61 -4.46
C VAL A 74 4.48 -5.87 -5.85
N ALA A 75 4.45 -4.87 -6.75
CA ALA A 75 5.08 -4.99 -8.04
C ALA A 75 6.62 -5.05 -7.87
N GLU A 76 7.27 -5.98 -8.53
CA GLU A 76 8.74 -6.16 -8.44
C GLU A 76 9.53 -4.92 -8.92
N THR A 77 8.90 -4.05 -9.71
CA THR A 77 9.46 -2.78 -10.16
C THR A 77 9.53 -1.70 -9.09
N GLU A 78 8.81 -1.88 -7.99
CA GLU A 78 8.80 -0.96 -6.86
C GLU A 78 10.07 -1.15 -6.02
N ALA A 79 10.65 -0.03 -5.56
CA ALA A 79 11.79 -0.07 -4.65
C ALA A 79 11.34 -0.55 -3.27
N PHE A 80 11.19 -1.88 -3.12
CA PHE A 80 10.80 -2.50 -1.87
C PHE A 80 11.92 -2.37 -0.83
N ARG A 81 11.68 -1.58 0.23
CA ARG A 81 12.65 -1.31 1.29
C ARG A 81 12.38 -2.09 2.57
N GLY A 82 11.21 -2.72 2.67
CA GLY A 82 10.74 -3.43 3.84
C GLY A 82 9.28 -3.14 4.15
N LEU A 83 8.81 -3.67 5.26
CA LEU A 83 7.44 -3.49 5.74
C LEU A 83 7.41 -2.63 7.00
N GLU A 84 6.38 -1.81 7.10
CA GLU A 84 5.97 -1.12 8.32
C GLU A 84 4.65 -1.74 8.79
N VAL A 85 4.62 -2.13 10.07
CA VAL A 85 3.46 -2.76 10.70
C VAL A 85 3.03 -1.91 11.88
N SER A 86 1.80 -1.42 11.84
CA SER A 86 1.26 -0.51 12.86
C SER A 86 -0.15 -0.89 13.30
N HIS A 87 -0.43 -0.70 14.58
CA HIS A 87 -1.75 -0.91 15.19
C HIS A 87 -1.92 -0.04 16.41
N ILE A 88 -3.15 0.41 16.67
CA ILE A 88 -3.45 1.22 17.85
C ILE A 88 -3.15 0.44 19.13
N GLY A 89 -2.40 1.04 20.04
CA GLY A 89 -1.98 0.42 21.31
C GLY A 89 -0.75 -0.49 21.22
N TYR A 90 -0.03 -0.45 20.09
CA TYR A 90 1.20 -1.21 19.87
C TYR A 90 2.31 -0.31 19.33
N LEU A 91 3.56 -0.71 19.57
CA LEU A 91 4.70 -0.08 18.94
C LEU A 91 4.74 -0.44 17.44
N THR A 92 4.99 0.56 16.61
CA THR A 92 5.23 0.33 15.19
C THR A 92 6.46 -0.54 15.00
N THR A 93 6.35 -1.56 14.17
CA THR A 93 7.43 -2.51 13.86
C THR A 93 7.86 -2.34 12.41
N HIS A 94 9.15 -2.24 12.17
CA HIS A 94 9.72 -2.21 10.82
C HIS A 94 10.46 -3.53 10.57
N LEU A 95 10.25 -4.11 9.38
CA LEU A 95 10.94 -5.31 8.92
C LEU A 95 11.72 -4.98 7.66
N SER A 96 13.00 -5.32 7.65
CA SER A 96 13.85 -5.17 6.49
C SER A 96 13.62 -6.29 5.47
N LEU A 97 14.07 -6.08 4.23
CA LEU A 97 14.00 -7.11 3.18
C LEU A 97 14.72 -8.40 3.60
N GLU A 98 15.89 -8.27 4.25
CA GLU A 98 16.67 -9.42 4.71
C GLU A 98 15.95 -10.29 5.76
N GLU A 99 15.11 -9.68 6.59
CA GLU A 99 14.30 -10.40 7.58
C GLU A 99 13.14 -11.15 6.91
N LEU A 100 12.60 -10.61 5.84
CA LEU A 100 11.52 -11.24 5.07
C LEU A 100 12.00 -12.46 4.27
N GLU A 101 13.21 -12.42 3.73
CA GLU A 101 13.78 -13.52 2.95
C GLU A 101 14.18 -14.73 3.81
N LYS A 102 14.52 -14.52 5.06
CA LYS A 102 14.98 -15.57 5.98
C LYS A 102 13.87 -16.48 6.50
N THR A 103 12.60 -16.09 6.36
CA THR A 103 11.49 -16.76 7.04
C THR A 103 10.49 -17.32 6.03
N GLY A 104 10.37 -18.63 5.95
CA GLY A 104 9.41 -19.29 5.04
C GLY A 104 7.94 -19.00 5.39
N GLU A 105 7.60 -18.77 6.68
CA GLU A 105 6.32 -18.29 7.17
C GLU A 105 6.53 -17.08 8.06
N LEU A 106 6.16 -15.89 7.58
CA LEU A 106 6.39 -14.64 8.27
C LEU A 106 5.44 -14.51 9.48
N THR A 107 6.01 -14.53 10.68
CA THR A 107 5.28 -14.22 11.92
C THR A 107 5.83 -12.93 12.53
N ILE A 108 4.99 -11.91 12.61
CA ILE A 108 5.32 -10.58 13.14
C ILE A 108 4.81 -10.47 14.57
N TRP A 109 5.70 -10.11 15.50
CA TRP A 109 5.38 -9.95 16.91
C TRP A 109 5.30 -8.48 17.27
N MET A 110 4.10 -7.99 17.58
CA MET A 110 3.88 -6.61 17.99
C MET A 110 3.95 -6.48 19.53
N ILE A 111 4.66 -5.46 19.98
CA ILE A 111 4.84 -5.16 21.39
C ILE A 111 3.71 -4.21 21.82
N PRO A 112 2.89 -4.56 22.83
CA PRO A 112 1.90 -3.65 23.37
C PRO A 112 2.55 -2.37 23.91
N ALA A 113 1.93 -1.23 23.61
CA ALA A 113 2.33 0.08 24.13
C ALA A 113 1.12 0.76 24.81
N PRO A 114 0.72 0.33 25.99
CA PRO A 114 -0.51 0.76 26.63
C PRO A 114 -0.55 2.24 26.97
N ASN A 115 0.58 2.94 26.94
CA ASN A 115 0.70 4.34 27.38
C ASN A 115 0.99 5.32 26.24
N LEU A 116 0.74 4.98 24.97
CA LEU A 116 0.85 5.94 23.86
C LEU A 116 -0.27 7.01 23.87
N LEU A 117 -1.29 6.84 24.70
CA LEU A 117 -2.18 7.92 25.12
C LEU A 117 -1.56 8.58 26.37
N SER A 118 -0.32 9.01 26.32
CA SER A 118 0.20 9.97 27.28
C SER A 118 -0.78 11.13 27.30
N GLU A 119 -1.42 11.29 28.45
CA GLU A 119 -2.25 12.42 28.81
C GLU A 119 -1.70 13.64 28.09
N ILE A 120 -2.42 14.12 27.08
CA ILE A 120 -2.22 15.48 26.58
C ILE A 120 -2.64 16.33 27.76
N VAL A 121 -1.71 16.65 28.65
CA VAL A 121 -1.87 17.70 29.62
C VAL A 121 -1.96 18.96 28.76
N VAL A 122 -3.20 19.29 28.36
CA VAL A 122 -3.51 20.59 27.87
C VAL A 122 -3.22 21.49 29.06
N TYR A 123 -2.04 22.11 29.07
CA TYR A 123 -1.81 23.30 29.87
C TYR A 123 -2.74 24.36 29.31
N GLY A 124 -4.02 24.24 29.69
CA GLY A 124 -4.97 25.30 29.51
C GLY A 124 -4.46 26.43 30.38
N ASN A 125 -3.74 27.35 29.75
CA ASN A 125 -3.57 28.67 30.38
C ASN A 125 -4.95 29.11 30.80
N ASN A 126 -5.15 29.19 32.13
CA ASN A 126 -6.43 29.58 32.70
C ASN A 126 -6.93 30.81 31.92
N PRO A 127 -8.09 30.74 31.23
CA PRO A 127 -8.55 31.85 30.36
C PRO A 127 -8.61 33.19 31.11
N ARG A 128 -8.78 33.16 32.42
CA ARG A 128 -8.75 34.36 33.28
C ARG A 128 -7.39 35.07 33.30
N VAL A 129 -6.29 34.30 33.30
CA VAL A 129 -4.94 34.88 33.30
C VAL A 129 -4.65 35.59 31.97
N ILE A 130 -5.10 35.01 30.86
CA ILE A 130 -4.93 35.60 29.52
C ILE A 130 -5.72 36.91 29.40
N VAL A 131 -6.97 36.92 29.93
CA VAL A 131 -7.82 38.12 29.92
C VAL A 131 -7.25 39.22 30.80
N GLU A 132 -6.75 38.90 31.99
CA GLU A 132 -6.13 39.89 32.89
C GLU A 132 -4.84 40.51 32.30
N GLU A 133 -4.02 39.71 31.64
CA GLU A 133 -2.82 40.22 30.94
C GLU A 133 -3.19 41.09 29.73
N ALA A 134 -4.23 40.73 29.00
CA ALA A 134 -4.75 41.50 27.87
C ALA A 134 -5.29 42.88 28.36
N ILE A 135 -6.05 42.89 29.44
CA ILE A 135 -6.58 44.13 30.03
C ILE A 135 -5.50 45.04 30.56
N LYS A 136 -4.42 44.52 31.17
CA LYS A 136 -3.26 45.31 31.61
C LYS A 136 -2.50 45.99 30.48
N LYS A 137 -2.52 45.43 29.27
CA LYS A 137 -1.82 45.97 28.09
C LYS A 137 -2.63 47.01 27.31
N ILE A 138 -3.95 47.11 27.55
CA ILE A 138 -4.84 48.05 26.85
C ILE A 138 -4.44 49.51 27.05
N PRO A 139 -4.09 50.00 28.28
CA PRO A 139 -3.74 51.43 28.46
C PRO A 139 -2.43 51.85 27.79
N VAL A 140 -1.54 50.91 27.48
CA VAL A 140 -0.23 51.23 26.87
C VAL A 140 -0.34 51.43 25.35
N ASN A 141 -1.37 50.87 24.71
CA ASN A 141 -1.53 50.93 23.26
C ASN A 141 -2.40 52.11 22.77
N TYR A 142 -3.04 52.88 23.68
CA TYR A 142 -3.97 53.95 23.33
C TYR A 142 -3.55 55.33 23.85
N SER A 143 -2.33 55.50 24.38
CA SER A 143 -1.76 56.79 24.68
C SER A 143 -0.78 57.21 23.59
N GLY A 144 -1.33 57.74 22.52
CA GLY A 144 -0.62 58.40 21.44
C GLY A 144 -1.44 59.55 20.95
#